data_1ae6b4229416c0a53d3c2312048a3e7a
#
_entry.id   1ae6b4229416c0a53d3c2312048a3e7a
#
_cell.length_a   1.000
_cell.length_b   1.000
_cell.length_c   1.000
_cell.angle_alpha   90.00
_cell.angle_beta   90.00
_cell.angle_gamma   90.00
#
_symmetry.space_group_name_H-M   'P 1'
#
loop_
_entity.id
_entity.type
_entity.pdbx_description
1 polymer ?
#
loop_
_entity_poly.entity_id
_entity_poly.type
_entity_poly.pdbx_seq_one_letter_code
_entity_poly.pdbx_strand_id
1 'polypeptide(L)'
;IEQISRALPQNYLLYVKPHPWWSHTISRKDLKKLKNIPFVRILRPSVPIKEIIKHAGLITTLNATTGIEALALGTPVIALSKVNAFTGFHPNALRCADLYDLPGLIVELLSKKFDYISSDSYFQKLFSISSDLRFEADRFFSQEDANKKAKLFSKYIRKIVNSYNA
;
A
#
# COMPACT_ATOMS: atom_id res chain seq x y z
N ILE A 1 14.67 -2.08 -1.89
CA ILE A 1 14.53 -3.55 -1.84
C ILE A 1 15.64 -4.15 -0.99
N GLU A 2 16.90 -3.84 -1.26
CA GLU A 2 18.04 -4.39 -0.51
C GLU A 2 17.95 -4.08 1.00
N GLN A 3 17.63 -2.85 1.37
CA GLN A 3 17.45 -2.47 2.77
C GLN A 3 16.31 -3.24 3.44
N ILE A 4 15.19 -3.45 2.74
CA ILE A 4 14.09 -4.27 3.25
C ILE A 4 14.55 -5.71 3.46
N SER A 5 15.25 -6.28 2.48
CA SER A 5 15.77 -7.66 2.58
C SER A 5 16.72 -7.85 3.77
N ARG A 6 17.58 -6.85 4.03
CA ARG A 6 18.50 -6.87 5.18
C ARG A 6 17.81 -6.66 6.53
N ALA A 7 16.63 -6.04 6.52
CA ALA A 7 15.84 -5.77 7.72
C ALA A 7 14.95 -6.96 8.12
N LEU A 8 14.81 -7.98 7.26
CA LEU A 8 13.96 -9.13 7.54
C LEU A 8 14.57 -10.05 8.59
N PRO A 9 13.75 -10.65 9.49
CA PRO A 9 14.18 -11.76 10.31
C PRO A 9 14.57 -12.98 9.45
N GLN A 10 15.45 -13.83 10.00
CA GLN A 10 16.08 -14.94 9.25
C GLN A 10 15.11 -15.91 8.58
N ASN A 11 13.90 -16.06 9.12
CA ASN A 11 12.90 -17.02 8.60
C ASN A 11 11.96 -16.43 7.54
N TYR A 12 12.23 -15.21 7.07
CA TYR A 12 11.37 -14.51 6.11
C TYR A 12 12.05 -14.35 4.75
N LEU A 13 11.23 -14.37 3.70
CA LEU A 13 11.63 -14.06 2.34
C LEU A 13 10.93 -12.78 1.87
N LEU A 14 11.63 -11.95 1.11
CA LEU A 14 11.07 -10.79 0.45
C LEU A 14 10.59 -11.15 -0.94
N TYR A 15 9.30 -11.15 -1.14
CA TYR A 15 8.71 -11.28 -2.47
C TYR A 15 8.52 -9.90 -3.08
N VAL A 16 9.12 -9.68 -4.24
CA VAL A 16 9.01 -8.43 -5.00
C VAL A 16 8.13 -8.67 -6.21
N LYS A 17 6.99 -7.98 -6.26
CA LYS A 17 6.08 -8.03 -7.40
C LYS A 17 6.19 -6.74 -8.20
N PRO A 18 6.69 -6.80 -9.44
CA PRO A 18 6.67 -5.66 -10.34
C PRO A 18 5.23 -5.24 -10.68
N HIS A 19 5.00 -3.95 -10.83
CA HIS A 19 3.73 -3.47 -11.34
C HIS A 19 3.54 -3.93 -12.79
N PRO A 20 2.38 -4.46 -13.20
CA PRO A 20 2.16 -5.01 -14.54
C PRO A 20 2.53 -4.03 -15.65
N TRP A 21 2.15 -2.77 -15.53
CA TRP A 21 2.40 -1.72 -16.53
C TRP A 21 3.86 -1.31 -16.66
N TRP A 22 4.65 -1.46 -15.58
CA TRP A 22 6.07 -1.06 -15.55
C TRP A 22 7.02 -2.24 -15.68
N SER A 23 6.51 -3.46 -15.78
CA SER A 23 7.34 -4.66 -15.81
C SER A 23 8.29 -4.71 -17.02
N HIS A 24 7.90 -4.11 -18.15
CA HIS A 24 8.70 -4.02 -19.37
C HIS A 24 9.78 -2.94 -19.32
N THR A 25 9.71 -1.98 -18.37
CA THR A 25 10.70 -0.91 -18.23
C THR A 25 11.88 -1.30 -17.34
N ILE A 26 11.76 -2.42 -16.61
CA ILE A 26 12.85 -2.90 -15.75
C ILE A 26 13.96 -3.48 -16.63
N SER A 27 15.15 -2.90 -16.54
CA SER A 27 16.29 -3.35 -17.32
C SER A 27 16.73 -4.77 -16.91
N ARG A 28 17.31 -5.52 -17.86
CA ARG A 28 17.91 -6.84 -17.55
C ARG A 28 19.00 -6.75 -16.47
N LYS A 29 19.73 -5.63 -16.44
CA LYS A 29 20.76 -5.35 -15.45
C LYS A 29 20.16 -5.22 -14.05
N ASP A 30 19.05 -4.49 -13.92
CA ASP A 30 18.36 -4.29 -12.64
C ASP A 30 17.70 -5.58 -12.16
N LEU A 31 17.09 -6.35 -13.06
CA LEU A 31 16.57 -7.68 -12.72
C LEU A 31 17.67 -8.62 -12.21
N LYS A 32 18.86 -8.59 -12.83
CA LYS A 32 20.00 -9.37 -12.38
C LYS A 32 20.47 -8.94 -11.00
N LYS A 33 20.55 -7.63 -10.74
CA LYS A 33 20.87 -7.08 -9.42
C LYS A 33 19.88 -7.55 -8.36
N LEU A 34 18.56 -7.43 -8.63
CA LEU A 34 17.52 -7.84 -7.70
C LEU A 34 17.55 -9.33 -7.38
N LYS A 35 17.84 -10.18 -8.38
CA LYS A 35 17.97 -11.64 -8.20
C LYS A 35 19.16 -12.03 -7.32
N ASN A 36 20.20 -11.20 -7.28
CA ASN A 36 21.40 -11.45 -6.50
C ASN A 36 21.29 -10.96 -5.04
N ILE A 37 20.21 -10.25 -4.67
CA ILE A 37 19.99 -9.84 -3.29
C ILE A 37 19.54 -11.08 -2.49
N PRO A 38 20.21 -11.42 -1.39
CA PRO A 38 19.83 -12.54 -0.53
C PRO A 38 18.38 -12.43 -0.06
N PHE A 39 17.70 -13.58 0.04
CA PHE A 39 16.32 -13.69 0.52
C PHE A 39 15.25 -12.97 -0.33
N VAL A 40 15.62 -12.43 -1.51
CA VAL A 40 14.69 -11.83 -2.47
C VAL A 40 14.19 -12.86 -3.48
N ARG A 41 12.89 -12.83 -3.76
CA ARG A 41 12.22 -13.60 -4.82
C ARG A 41 11.38 -12.63 -5.66
N ILE A 42 11.60 -12.66 -6.98
CA ILE A 42 10.86 -11.80 -7.91
C ILE A 42 9.67 -12.59 -8.45
N LEU A 43 8.48 -12.08 -8.26
CA LEU A 43 7.25 -12.67 -8.77
C LEU A 43 6.99 -12.24 -10.22
N ARG A 44 6.22 -13.05 -10.94
CA ARG A 44 5.71 -12.64 -12.25
C ARG A 44 4.69 -11.52 -12.09
N PRO A 45 4.67 -10.52 -12.97
CA PRO A 45 3.68 -9.44 -12.93
C PRO A 45 2.23 -9.94 -12.99
N SER A 46 1.98 -11.07 -13.65
CA SER A 46 0.68 -11.70 -13.83
C SER A 46 0.11 -12.38 -12.57
N VAL A 47 0.92 -12.60 -11.53
CA VAL A 47 0.41 -13.22 -10.29
C VAL A 47 -0.60 -12.28 -9.63
N PRO A 48 -1.83 -12.73 -9.29
CA PRO A 48 -2.84 -11.90 -8.65
C PRO A 48 -2.35 -11.39 -7.30
N ILE A 49 -2.43 -10.08 -7.08
CA ILE A 49 -1.93 -9.47 -5.84
C ILE A 49 -2.67 -9.98 -4.59
N LYS A 50 -3.96 -10.25 -4.71
CA LYS A 50 -4.79 -10.75 -3.59
C LYS A 50 -4.29 -12.09 -3.06
N GLU A 51 -3.81 -12.97 -3.95
CA GLU A 51 -3.25 -14.26 -3.52
C GLU A 51 -1.93 -14.10 -2.78
N ILE A 52 -1.12 -13.12 -3.18
CA ILE A 52 0.12 -12.80 -2.47
C ILE A 52 -0.20 -12.25 -1.07
N ILE A 53 -1.11 -11.30 -0.99
CA ILE A 53 -1.50 -10.65 0.28
C ILE A 53 -1.99 -11.66 1.30
N LYS A 54 -2.85 -12.60 0.92
CA LYS A 54 -3.40 -13.63 1.82
C LYS A 54 -2.35 -14.51 2.49
N HIS A 55 -1.20 -14.68 1.85
CA HIS A 55 -0.11 -15.53 2.34
C HIS A 55 1.09 -14.73 2.87
N ALA A 56 1.04 -13.41 2.79
CA ALA A 56 2.09 -12.54 3.30
C ALA A 56 1.91 -12.27 4.80
N GLY A 57 2.98 -12.34 5.57
CA GLY A 57 2.98 -11.88 6.96
C GLY A 57 2.95 -10.36 7.08
N LEU A 58 3.44 -9.65 6.06
CA LEU A 58 3.56 -8.21 6.03
C LEU A 58 3.66 -7.70 4.59
N ILE A 59 3.06 -6.57 4.31
CA ILE A 59 3.22 -5.84 3.04
C ILE A 59 4.00 -4.55 3.27
N THR A 60 4.99 -4.28 2.42
CA THR A 60 5.65 -2.97 2.36
C THR A 60 5.26 -2.26 1.07
N THR A 61 4.90 -1.00 1.16
CA THR A 61 4.50 -0.20 -0.01
C THR A 61 4.97 1.25 0.09
N LEU A 62 5.23 1.88 -1.04
CA LEU A 62 5.48 3.33 -1.08
C LEU A 62 4.16 4.09 -0.98
N ASN A 63 3.30 3.96 -1.98
CA ASN A 63 2.02 4.69 -2.06
C ASN A 63 1.03 3.97 -3.00
N ALA A 64 0.95 2.64 -2.90
CA ALA A 64 0.06 1.87 -3.76
C ALA A 64 -1.24 1.48 -3.04
N THR A 65 -2.32 1.32 -3.79
CA THR A 65 -3.61 0.78 -3.31
C THR A 65 -3.48 -0.60 -2.67
N THR A 66 -2.43 -1.34 -3.03
CA THR A 66 -2.07 -2.62 -2.42
C THR A 66 -1.99 -2.55 -0.89
N GLY A 67 -1.57 -1.41 -0.32
CA GLY A 67 -1.57 -1.22 1.14
C GLY A 67 -2.97 -1.30 1.73
N ILE A 68 -3.95 -0.62 1.12
CA ILE A 68 -5.35 -0.67 1.58
C ILE A 68 -5.95 -2.06 1.37
N GLU A 69 -5.67 -2.68 0.22
CA GLU A 69 -6.12 -4.04 -0.07
C GLU A 69 -5.56 -5.04 0.96
N ALA A 70 -4.30 -4.88 1.36
CA ALA A 70 -3.67 -5.71 2.37
C ALA A 70 -4.36 -5.56 3.75
N LEU A 71 -4.60 -4.33 4.19
CA LEU A 71 -5.28 -4.04 5.44
C LEU A 71 -6.71 -4.57 5.45
N ALA A 72 -7.44 -4.47 4.34
CA ALA A 72 -8.78 -5.02 4.20
C ALA A 72 -8.81 -6.56 4.23
N LEU A 73 -7.71 -7.21 3.82
CA LEU A 73 -7.55 -8.66 3.85
C LEU A 73 -6.90 -9.19 5.14
N GLY A 74 -6.65 -8.34 6.13
CA GLY A 74 -6.08 -8.72 7.41
C GLY A 74 -4.55 -8.85 7.44
N THR A 75 -3.86 -8.26 6.46
CA THR A 75 -2.40 -8.26 6.41
C THR A 75 -1.83 -6.90 6.81
N PRO A 76 -0.94 -6.81 7.81
CA PRO A 76 -0.36 -5.56 8.27
C PRO A 76 0.54 -4.91 7.19
N VAL A 77 0.71 -3.59 7.30
CA VAL A 77 1.41 -2.80 6.27
C VAL A 77 2.46 -1.88 6.87
N ILE A 78 3.63 -1.81 6.22
CA ILE A 78 4.59 -0.72 6.40
C ILE A 78 4.53 0.20 5.17
N ALA A 79 4.18 1.46 5.42
CA ALA A 79 4.22 2.53 4.42
C ALA A 79 5.61 3.19 4.43
N LEU A 80 6.35 3.07 3.32
CA LEU A 80 7.70 3.62 3.16
C LEU A 80 7.70 5.08 2.67
N SER A 81 6.54 5.71 2.54
CA SER A 81 6.39 7.08 2.05
C SER A 81 5.98 8.04 3.16
N LYS A 82 6.55 9.25 3.13
CA LYS A 82 6.11 10.34 4.03
C LYS A 82 4.68 10.79 3.74
N VAL A 83 4.20 10.62 2.52
CA VAL A 83 2.86 11.00 2.07
C VAL A 83 2.07 9.74 1.73
N ASN A 84 1.57 9.06 2.75
CA ASN A 84 0.64 7.95 2.53
C ASN A 84 -0.70 8.30 3.18
N ALA A 85 -1.60 8.85 2.39
CA ALA A 85 -2.86 9.42 2.86
C ALA A 85 -3.82 8.39 3.47
N PHE A 86 -3.69 7.12 3.09
CA PHE A 86 -4.70 6.12 3.46
C PHE A 86 -4.19 5.06 4.45
N THR A 87 -2.95 4.61 4.31
CA THR A 87 -2.43 3.55 5.17
C THR A 87 -1.85 4.07 6.48
N GLY A 88 -1.41 5.34 6.52
CA GLY A 88 -0.70 5.90 7.68
C GLY A 88 -1.56 6.13 8.93
N PHE A 89 -2.88 6.01 8.82
CA PHE A 89 -3.83 6.18 9.93
C PHE A 89 -4.53 4.88 10.34
N HIS A 90 -4.20 3.77 9.68
CA HIS A 90 -4.81 2.49 9.99
C HIS A 90 -4.10 1.84 11.20
N PRO A 91 -4.83 1.23 12.16
CA PRO A 91 -4.26 0.67 13.38
C PRO A 91 -3.24 -0.47 13.16
N ASN A 92 -3.36 -1.19 12.04
CA ASN A 92 -2.43 -2.26 11.64
C ASN A 92 -1.43 -1.80 10.57
N ALA A 93 -1.17 -0.50 10.46
CA ALA A 93 -0.15 0.06 9.59
C ALA A 93 0.85 0.90 10.36
N LEU A 94 2.12 0.82 9.99
CA LEU A 94 3.17 1.68 10.51
C LEU A 94 3.82 2.46 9.36
N ARG A 95 4.20 3.69 9.65
CA ARG A 95 4.93 4.53 8.71
C ARG A 95 6.43 4.47 9.01
N CYS A 96 7.20 4.05 8.05
CA CYS A 96 8.65 4.10 8.10
C CYS A 96 9.12 5.46 7.56
N ALA A 97 9.46 6.37 8.45
CA ALA A 97 9.99 7.69 8.11
C ALA A 97 11.49 7.63 7.82
N ASP A 98 12.22 6.77 8.54
CA ASP A 98 13.62 6.48 8.35
C ASP A 98 13.82 4.96 8.16
N LEU A 99 14.63 4.60 7.19
CA LEU A 99 14.93 3.20 6.90
C LEU A 99 15.76 2.51 7.99
N TYR A 100 16.40 3.27 8.87
CA TYR A 100 17.06 2.72 10.07
C TYR A 100 16.05 2.09 11.05
N ASP A 101 14.81 2.60 11.09
CA ASP A 101 13.76 2.08 11.96
C ASP A 101 13.11 0.80 11.41
N LEU A 102 13.33 0.51 10.12
CA LEU A 102 12.63 -0.56 9.41
C LEU A 102 12.73 -1.95 10.08
N PRO A 103 13.88 -2.41 10.61
CA PRO A 103 13.96 -3.69 11.30
C PRO A 103 13.02 -3.77 12.51
N GLY A 104 12.98 -2.73 13.33
CA GLY A 104 12.11 -2.65 14.51
C GLY A 104 10.63 -2.67 14.12
N LEU A 105 10.24 -1.89 13.10
CA LEU A 105 8.86 -1.83 12.59
C LEU A 105 8.39 -3.18 12.03
N ILE A 106 9.28 -3.89 11.32
CA ILE A 106 8.98 -5.24 10.79
C ILE A 106 8.72 -6.20 11.94
N VAL A 107 9.61 -6.26 12.93
CA VAL A 107 9.45 -7.16 14.09
C VAL A 107 8.19 -6.80 14.87
N GLU A 108 7.92 -5.52 15.09
CA GLU A 108 6.71 -5.04 15.77
C GLU A 108 5.43 -5.57 15.09
N LEU A 109 5.27 -5.38 13.78
CA LEU A 109 4.07 -5.82 13.07
C LEU A 109 3.96 -7.33 12.94
N LEU A 110 5.08 -8.05 12.77
CA LEU A 110 5.07 -9.50 12.68
C LEU A 110 4.75 -10.18 14.02
N SER A 111 5.02 -9.52 15.14
CA SER A 111 4.73 -10.03 16.49
C SER A 111 3.32 -9.72 16.99
N LYS A 112 2.67 -8.72 16.42
CA LYS A 112 1.31 -8.31 16.79
C LYS A 112 0.24 -9.16 16.08
N LYS A 113 -0.84 -9.46 16.81
CA LYS A 113 -2.05 -9.95 16.15
C LYS A 113 -2.72 -8.80 15.40
N PHE A 114 -3.27 -9.11 14.23
CA PHE A 114 -4.04 -8.14 13.47
C PHE A 114 -5.30 -7.73 14.25
N ASP A 115 -5.47 -6.43 14.45
CA ASP A 115 -6.65 -5.88 15.13
C ASP A 115 -7.79 -5.68 14.11
N TYR A 116 -8.66 -6.67 14.00
CA TYR A 116 -9.81 -6.65 13.10
C TYR A 116 -10.87 -5.64 13.54
N ILE A 117 -11.09 -5.45 14.85
CA ILE A 117 -12.14 -4.55 15.36
C ILE A 117 -11.84 -3.11 14.98
N SER A 118 -10.62 -2.65 15.27
CA SER A 118 -10.20 -1.30 14.88
C SER A 118 -10.07 -1.14 13.37
N SER A 119 -9.71 -2.21 12.63
CA SER A 119 -9.68 -2.23 11.18
C SER A 119 -11.06 -2.00 10.58
N ASP A 120 -12.06 -2.73 11.04
CA ASP A 120 -13.44 -2.59 10.57
C ASP A 120 -13.98 -1.18 10.86
N SER A 121 -13.73 -0.66 12.05
CA SER A 121 -14.11 0.72 12.42
C SER A 121 -13.45 1.75 11.51
N TYR A 122 -12.16 1.57 11.17
CA TYR A 122 -11.46 2.42 10.24
C TYR A 122 -12.09 2.41 8.84
N PHE A 123 -12.37 1.21 8.30
CA PHE A 123 -12.98 1.10 6.97
C PHE A 123 -14.40 1.63 6.93
N GLN A 124 -15.22 1.40 7.96
CA GLN A 124 -16.56 2.01 8.07
C GLN A 124 -16.47 3.54 8.01
N LYS A 125 -15.54 4.15 8.77
CA LYS A 125 -15.33 5.60 8.74
C LYS A 125 -14.83 6.06 7.37
N LEU A 126 -13.88 5.36 6.77
CA LEU A 126 -13.35 5.68 5.43
C LEU A 126 -14.47 5.65 4.38
N PHE A 127 -15.30 4.60 4.36
CA PHE A 127 -16.41 4.48 3.42
C PHE A 127 -17.50 5.53 3.66
N SER A 128 -17.78 5.90 4.91
CA SER A 128 -18.78 6.94 5.21
C SER A 128 -18.42 8.32 4.66
N ILE A 129 -17.12 8.60 4.47
CA ILE A 129 -16.62 9.86 3.92
C ILE A 129 -16.19 9.76 2.46
N SER A 130 -16.07 8.54 1.92
CA SER A 130 -15.70 8.33 0.52
C SER A 130 -16.88 8.61 -0.40
N SER A 131 -16.58 8.90 -1.67
CA SER A 131 -17.57 9.03 -2.72
C SER A 131 -17.35 7.96 -3.79
N ASP A 132 -18.39 7.70 -4.55
CA ASP A 132 -18.37 6.80 -5.70
C ASP A 132 -17.61 7.42 -6.90
N LEU A 133 -16.50 8.09 -6.61
CA LEU A 133 -15.62 8.67 -7.62
C LEU A 133 -14.75 7.58 -8.23
N ARG A 134 -15.21 6.97 -9.29
CA ARG A 134 -14.37 6.10 -10.11
C ARG A 134 -13.49 6.96 -11.00
N PHE A 135 -12.20 6.99 -10.74
CA PHE A 135 -11.20 7.49 -11.67
C PHE A 135 -10.77 6.34 -12.58
N GLU A 136 -11.40 6.22 -13.72
CA GLU A 136 -10.93 5.32 -14.78
C GLU A 136 -9.80 6.06 -15.53
N ALA A 137 -8.56 5.61 -15.33
CA ALA A 137 -7.37 6.24 -15.91
C ALA A 137 -7.34 6.18 -17.46
N ASP A 138 -8.17 5.34 -18.08
CA ASP A 138 -8.10 5.02 -19.50
C ASP A 138 -9.21 5.67 -20.35
N ARG A 139 -10.09 6.48 -19.75
CA ARG A 139 -11.14 7.18 -20.50
C ARG A 139 -10.84 8.67 -20.59
N PHE A 140 -10.75 9.15 -21.81
CA PHE A 140 -10.80 10.58 -22.11
C PHE A 140 -12.17 11.11 -21.67
N PHE A 141 -12.21 11.86 -20.58
CA PHE A 141 -13.43 12.51 -20.12
C PHE A 141 -13.78 13.68 -21.04
N SER A 142 -15.06 13.90 -21.31
CA SER A 142 -15.49 15.19 -21.82
C SER A 142 -15.15 16.29 -20.79
N GLN A 143 -14.97 17.52 -21.26
CA GLN A 143 -14.70 18.66 -20.36
C GLN A 143 -15.80 18.83 -19.31
N GLU A 144 -17.04 18.49 -19.66
CA GLU A 144 -18.20 18.52 -18.78
C GLU A 144 -18.10 17.47 -17.66
N ASP A 145 -17.70 16.23 -17.99
CA ASP A 145 -17.49 15.16 -17.02
C ASP A 145 -16.35 15.49 -16.07
N ALA A 146 -15.24 16.06 -16.58
CA ALA A 146 -14.12 16.50 -15.77
C ALA A 146 -14.55 17.58 -14.77
N ASN A 147 -15.33 18.57 -15.19
CA ASN A 147 -15.84 19.64 -14.34
C ASN A 147 -16.80 19.12 -13.27
N LYS A 148 -17.70 18.18 -13.62
CA LYS A 148 -18.62 17.55 -12.69
C LYS A 148 -17.89 16.76 -11.62
N LYS A 149 -16.89 15.95 -12.01
CA LYS A 149 -16.06 15.17 -11.10
C LYS A 149 -15.21 16.07 -10.19
N ALA A 150 -14.65 17.16 -10.73
CA ALA A 150 -13.88 18.14 -9.94
C ALA A 150 -14.73 18.82 -8.87
N LYS A 151 -15.98 19.18 -9.17
CA LYS A 151 -16.93 19.74 -8.19
C LYS A 151 -17.27 18.74 -7.08
N LEU A 152 -17.53 17.48 -7.46
CA LEU A 152 -17.77 16.41 -6.50
C LEU A 152 -16.55 16.20 -5.60
N PHE A 153 -15.37 16.06 -6.17
CA PHE A 153 -14.12 15.91 -5.43
C PHE A 153 -13.89 17.05 -4.44
N SER A 154 -14.05 18.31 -4.87
CA SER A 154 -13.93 19.48 -4.01
C SER A 154 -14.90 19.46 -2.83
N LYS A 155 -16.15 19.02 -3.06
CA LYS A 155 -17.17 18.88 -2.00
C LYS A 155 -16.73 17.84 -0.95
N TYR A 156 -16.14 16.71 -1.39
CA TYR A 156 -15.68 15.65 -0.49
C TYR A 156 -14.44 16.03 0.28
N ILE A 157 -13.46 16.69 -0.36
CA ILE A 157 -12.28 17.21 0.34
C ILE A 157 -12.69 18.19 1.45
N ARG A 158 -13.61 19.09 1.18
CA ARG A 158 -14.14 20.00 2.22
C ARG A 158 -14.80 19.25 3.37
N LYS A 159 -15.57 18.20 3.09
CA LYS A 159 -16.20 17.37 4.12
C LYS A 159 -15.14 16.68 4.99
N ILE A 160 -14.09 16.12 4.38
CA ILE A 160 -12.95 15.50 5.09
C ILE A 160 -12.26 16.55 5.96
N VAL A 161 -11.86 17.69 5.41
CA VAL A 161 -11.17 18.76 6.15
C VAL A 161 -11.99 19.22 7.33
N ASN A 162 -13.29 19.44 7.15
CA ASN A 162 -14.18 19.89 8.23
C ASN A 162 -14.34 18.82 9.33
N SER A 163 -14.27 17.53 9.00
CA SER A 163 -14.34 16.45 9.99
C SER A 163 -13.07 16.28 10.82
N TYR A 164 -11.93 16.85 10.36
CA TYR A 164 -10.69 16.88 11.13
C TYR A 164 -10.57 18.09 12.06
N ASN A 165 -11.38 19.13 11.81
CA ASN A 165 -11.37 20.37 12.60
C ASN A 165 -12.51 20.41 13.64
N ALA A 166 -13.31 19.36 13.74
CA ALA A 166 -14.36 19.15 14.72
C ALA A 166 -13.97 18.07 15.73
#